data_7f714f5aabc5a5b5cff4fdf5d108dfaf
#
_entry.id   7f714f5aabc5a5b5cff4fdf5d108dfaf
#
_cell.length_a   1.000
_cell.length_b   1.000
_cell.length_c   1.000
_cell.angle_alpha   90.00
_cell.angle_beta   90.00
_cell.angle_gamma   90.00
#
_symmetry.space_group_name_H-M   'P 1'
#
loop_
_entity.id
_entity.type
_entity.pdbx_description
1 polymer ?
#
loop_
_entity_poly.entity_id
_entity_poly.type
_entity_poly.pdbx_seq_one_letter_code
_entity_poly.pdbx_strand_id
1 'polypeptide(L)'
;HVCTNETIGGVEYHWVPDVGATPLVADMSSHILSRSIDVSKYGVIYGGAQKNIGPAGLTIVIVREDLLDRALPICPSAFHWKEQVEADSMLNTPPTYAIYIAGLVFRWVKEKGGLAAMAEHNRAKAALLYDYLDQSALYRNPVALADRSLMNVPFKLKDEAHDDAFLE
;
A
#
# COMPACT_ATOMS: atom_id res chain seq x y z
N HIS A 1 -14.56 -1.12 3.55
CA HIS A 1 -13.23 -1.57 3.15
C HIS A 1 -12.84 -0.91 1.84
N VAL A 2 -11.61 -0.41 1.74
CA VAL A 2 -11.06 0.20 0.53
C VAL A 2 -9.64 -0.31 0.28
N CYS A 3 -9.26 -0.45 -0.99
CA CYS A 3 -7.87 -0.55 -1.40
C CYS A 3 -7.43 0.86 -1.82
N THR A 4 -6.54 1.47 -1.03
CA THR A 4 -6.20 2.89 -1.23
C THR A 4 -5.20 3.15 -2.35
N ASN A 5 -4.55 2.09 -2.84
CA ASN A 5 -3.75 2.12 -4.06
C ASN A 5 -3.91 0.79 -4.80
N GLU A 6 -4.57 0.81 -5.94
CA GLU A 6 -4.81 -0.38 -6.74
C GLU A 6 -3.59 -0.66 -7.62
N THR A 7 -2.96 -1.82 -7.41
CA THR A 7 -1.65 -2.15 -7.98
C THR A 7 -1.69 -2.34 -9.50
N ILE A 8 -2.75 -2.95 -10.04
CA ILE A 8 -2.85 -3.31 -11.47
C ILE A 8 -3.42 -2.14 -12.25
N GLY A 9 -4.51 -1.56 -11.77
CA GLY A 9 -5.17 -0.43 -12.43
C GLY A 9 -4.44 0.89 -12.27
N GLY A 10 -3.51 1.01 -11.31
CA GLY A 10 -2.74 2.23 -11.08
C GLY A 10 -3.55 3.40 -10.55
N VAL A 11 -4.62 3.11 -9.82
CA VAL A 11 -5.50 4.12 -9.20
C VAL A 11 -5.13 4.27 -7.73
N GLU A 12 -4.93 5.50 -7.27
CA GLU A 12 -4.63 5.82 -5.87
C GLU A 12 -5.64 6.83 -5.32
N TYR A 13 -6.15 6.58 -4.11
CA TYR A 13 -6.91 7.57 -3.36
C TYR A 13 -5.97 8.59 -2.71
N HIS A 14 -5.95 9.82 -3.24
CA HIS A 14 -5.21 10.94 -2.64
C HIS A 14 -5.99 11.65 -1.51
N TRP A 15 -7.14 11.11 -1.17
CA TRP A 15 -8.06 11.59 -0.14
C TRP A 15 -8.60 10.42 0.69
N VAL A 16 -9.13 10.71 1.86
CA VAL A 16 -9.73 9.70 2.73
C VAL A 16 -11.24 9.87 2.69
N PRO A 17 -12.02 8.81 2.36
CA PRO A 17 -13.47 8.89 2.33
C PRO A 17 -14.04 9.19 3.72
N ASP A 18 -15.03 10.10 3.77
CA ASP A 18 -15.83 10.29 4.97
C ASP A 18 -16.85 9.14 5.07
N VAL A 19 -16.67 8.32 6.08
CA VAL A 19 -17.52 7.14 6.33
C VAL A 19 -18.36 7.30 7.62
N GLY A 20 -18.40 8.51 8.18
CA GLY A 20 -19.10 8.80 9.43
C GLY A 20 -18.57 7.96 10.59
N ALA A 21 -19.47 7.33 11.34
CA ALA A 21 -19.09 6.49 12.49
C ALA A 21 -18.61 5.08 12.14
N THR A 22 -18.67 4.68 10.87
CA THR A 22 -18.25 3.35 10.44
C THR A 22 -16.71 3.25 10.40
N PRO A 23 -16.08 2.24 11.01
CA PRO A 23 -14.64 2.08 10.93
C PRO A 23 -14.17 1.84 9.48
N LEU A 24 -13.28 2.70 9.00
CA LEU A 24 -12.67 2.53 7.68
C LEU A 24 -11.54 1.51 7.76
N VAL A 25 -11.61 0.50 6.90
CA VAL A 25 -10.56 -0.53 6.75
C VAL A 25 -9.85 -0.30 5.43
N ALA A 26 -8.53 -0.20 5.46
CA ALA A 26 -7.72 0.10 4.28
C ALA A 26 -6.64 -0.96 4.01
N ASP A 27 -6.64 -1.49 2.79
CA ASP A 27 -5.49 -2.17 2.22
C ASP A 27 -4.52 -1.11 1.67
N MET A 28 -3.31 -1.08 2.23
CA MET A 28 -2.25 -0.19 1.81
C MET A 28 -1.01 -0.94 1.29
N SER A 29 -1.13 -2.22 0.97
CA SER A 29 0.00 -3.09 0.63
C SER A 29 0.93 -2.51 -0.42
N SER A 30 0.40 -1.82 -1.44
CA SER A 30 1.20 -1.33 -2.56
C SER A 30 1.78 0.08 -2.37
N HIS A 31 1.36 0.81 -1.32
CA HIS A 31 1.88 2.16 -1.07
C HIS A 31 2.15 2.51 0.40
N ILE A 32 1.99 1.56 1.34
CA ILE A 32 2.35 1.80 2.75
C ILE A 32 3.78 2.31 2.86
N LEU A 33 4.01 3.36 3.68
CA LEU A 33 5.27 4.10 3.81
C LEU A 33 5.74 4.86 2.55
N SER A 34 4.93 5.00 1.52
CA SER A 34 5.27 5.83 0.36
C SER A 34 5.10 7.33 0.61
N ARG A 35 4.26 7.68 1.56
CA ARG A 35 3.93 9.05 1.98
C ARG A 35 3.33 9.08 3.38
N SER A 36 3.25 10.26 3.97
CA SER A 36 2.54 10.45 5.23
C SER A 36 1.02 10.27 5.06
N ILE A 37 0.40 9.64 6.05
CA ILE A 37 -1.05 9.48 6.17
C ILE A 37 -1.49 9.85 7.58
N ASP A 38 -2.73 10.27 7.73
CA ASP A 38 -3.37 10.45 9.04
C ASP A 38 -3.99 9.12 9.48
N VAL A 39 -3.25 8.37 10.29
CA VAL A 39 -3.66 7.04 10.80
C VAL A 39 -4.96 7.11 11.61
N SER A 40 -5.26 8.25 12.25
CA SER A 40 -6.45 8.41 13.09
C SER A 40 -7.77 8.32 12.31
N LYS A 41 -7.73 8.49 11.00
CA LYS A 41 -8.92 8.37 10.13
C LYS A 41 -9.33 6.94 9.80
N TYR A 42 -8.54 5.96 10.23
CA TYR A 42 -8.80 4.55 9.92
C TYR A 42 -9.12 3.75 11.18
N GLY A 43 -9.99 2.78 11.03
CA GLY A 43 -10.20 1.74 12.04
C GLY A 43 -9.14 0.65 11.96
N VAL A 44 -8.81 0.23 10.73
CA VAL A 44 -7.77 -0.75 10.45
C VAL A 44 -7.01 -0.35 9.19
N ILE A 45 -5.68 -0.41 9.26
CA ILE A 45 -4.80 -0.37 8.09
C ILE A 45 -4.04 -1.67 8.04
N TYR A 46 -3.93 -2.28 6.88
CA TYR A 46 -3.04 -3.42 6.71
C TYR A 46 -2.25 -3.34 5.40
N GLY A 47 -1.12 -4.04 5.38
CA GLY A 47 -0.25 -4.11 4.22
C GLY A 47 0.66 -5.32 4.25
N GLY A 48 0.61 -6.14 3.18
CA GLY A 48 1.58 -7.19 2.94
C GLY A 48 2.94 -6.59 2.58
N ALA A 49 4.00 -7.09 3.19
CA ALA A 49 5.33 -6.50 3.06
C ALA A 49 5.92 -6.61 1.65
N GLN A 50 5.55 -7.62 0.89
CA GLN A 50 6.18 -8.02 -0.39
C GLN A 50 6.16 -6.96 -1.50
N LYS A 51 5.41 -5.88 -1.34
CA LYS A 51 5.34 -4.82 -2.35
C LYS A 51 6.27 -3.64 -2.02
N ASN A 52 6.12 -3.04 -0.85
CA ASN A 52 6.81 -1.77 -0.56
C ASN A 52 7.66 -1.75 0.71
N ILE A 53 7.56 -2.72 1.61
CA ILE A 53 8.23 -2.66 2.91
C ILE A 53 9.10 -3.86 3.28
N GLY A 54 9.15 -4.90 2.45
CA GLY A 54 10.00 -6.06 2.73
C GLY A 54 9.67 -7.28 1.86
N PRO A 55 10.13 -8.47 2.25
CA PRO A 55 9.83 -9.71 1.55
C PRO A 55 8.44 -10.24 1.89
N ALA A 56 7.95 -11.20 1.10
CA ALA A 56 6.75 -11.95 1.40
C ALA A 56 6.83 -12.69 2.74
N GLY A 57 5.68 -12.97 3.34
CA GLY A 57 5.56 -13.71 4.60
C GLY A 57 5.33 -12.83 5.84
N LEU A 58 5.29 -11.51 5.68
CA LEU A 58 4.97 -10.56 6.74
C LEU A 58 3.81 -9.67 6.31
N THR A 59 2.87 -9.44 7.22
CA THR A 59 1.82 -8.43 7.08
C THR A 59 1.86 -7.49 8.28
N ILE A 60 1.84 -6.20 8.03
CA ILE A 60 1.67 -5.19 9.07
C ILE A 60 0.19 -4.88 9.19
N VAL A 61 -0.30 -4.82 10.44
CA VAL A 61 -1.65 -4.38 10.77
C VAL A 61 -1.57 -3.27 11.80
N ILE A 62 -2.25 -2.17 11.55
CA ILE A 62 -2.49 -1.09 12.50
C ILE A 62 -3.98 -1.09 12.77
N VAL A 63 -4.36 -1.38 14.00
CA VAL A 63 -5.75 -1.50 14.41
C VAL A 63 -6.04 -0.51 15.54
N ARG A 64 -7.19 0.18 15.45
CA ARG A 64 -7.65 1.10 16.49
C ARG A 64 -8.07 0.31 17.73
N GLU A 65 -7.69 0.79 18.91
CA GLU A 65 -7.81 0.06 20.17
C GLU A 65 -9.25 -0.40 20.48
N ASP A 66 -10.25 0.42 20.17
CA ASP A 66 -11.67 0.08 20.39
C ASP A 66 -12.19 -1.07 19.49
N LEU A 67 -11.41 -1.53 18.53
CA LEU A 67 -11.75 -2.65 17.65
C LEU A 67 -11.07 -3.97 18.04
N LEU A 68 -10.16 -3.97 19.01
CA LEU A 68 -9.39 -5.16 19.38
C LEU A 68 -10.24 -6.33 19.85
N ASP A 69 -11.31 -6.06 20.59
CA ASP A 69 -12.17 -7.08 21.21
C ASP A 69 -13.52 -7.24 20.49
N ARG A 70 -13.52 -7.07 19.16
CA ARG A 70 -14.73 -7.19 18.32
C ARG A 70 -14.73 -8.39 17.39
N ALA A 71 -13.90 -9.38 17.70
CA ALA A 71 -13.89 -10.60 16.90
C ALA A 71 -15.20 -11.38 17.04
N LEU A 72 -15.66 -11.98 15.95
CA LEU A 72 -16.80 -12.89 15.98
C LEU A 72 -16.44 -14.17 16.75
N PRO A 73 -17.41 -14.84 17.42
CA PRO A 73 -17.14 -16.09 18.14
C PRO A 73 -16.51 -17.21 17.30
N ILE A 74 -16.71 -17.17 15.99
CA ILE A 74 -16.13 -18.14 15.03
C ILE A 74 -14.71 -17.73 14.58
N CYS A 75 -14.21 -16.56 14.99
CA CYS A 75 -12.91 -16.08 14.54
C CYS A 75 -11.78 -16.95 15.10
N PRO A 76 -10.93 -17.53 14.26
CA PRO A 76 -9.74 -18.23 14.73
C PRO A 76 -8.79 -17.30 15.47
N SER A 77 -8.09 -17.81 16.50
CA SER A 77 -7.14 -17.02 17.32
C SER A 77 -6.10 -16.25 16.49
N ALA A 78 -5.65 -16.83 15.39
CA ALA A 78 -4.70 -16.19 14.49
C ALA A 78 -5.20 -14.86 13.89
N PHE A 79 -6.51 -14.63 13.82
CA PHE A 79 -7.14 -13.42 13.34
C PHE A 79 -7.79 -12.57 14.45
N HIS A 80 -7.59 -12.96 15.70
CA HIS A 80 -8.10 -12.23 16.85
C HIS A 80 -7.11 -11.14 17.26
N TRP A 81 -7.44 -9.88 17.01
CA TRP A 81 -6.50 -8.75 17.22
C TRP A 81 -6.01 -8.65 18.66
N LYS A 82 -6.88 -8.87 19.64
CA LYS A 82 -6.52 -8.83 21.05
C LYS A 82 -5.47 -9.87 21.41
N GLU A 83 -5.64 -11.12 20.98
CA GLU A 83 -4.68 -12.19 21.22
C GLU A 83 -3.32 -11.91 20.53
N GLN A 84 -3.34 -11.33 19.34
CA GLN A 84 -2.12 -10.90 18.65
C GLN A 84 -1.39 -9.80 19.42
N VAL A 85 -2.11 -8.82 19.96
CA VAL A 85 -1.53 -7.72 20.75
C VAL A 85 -0.97 -8.24 22.07
N GLU A 86 -1.69 -9.09 22.80
CA GLU A 86 -1.27 -9.71 24.06
C GLU A 86 -0.03 -10.61 23.89
N ALA A 87 0.17 -11.16 22.71
CA ALA A 87 1.33 -11.98 22.35
C ALA A 87 2.46 -11.18 21.65
N ASP A 88 2.43 -9.84 21.66
CA ASP A 88 3.40 -9.00 20.94
C ASP A 88 3.57 -9.40 19.47
N SER A 89 2.47 -9.75 18.80
CA SER A 89 2.43 -10.27 17.43
C SER A 89 3.12 -11.63 17.23
N MET A 90 3.44 -12.33 18.29
CA MET A 90 4.13 -13.64 18.27
C MET A 90 3.24 -14.76 18.83
N LEU A 91 1.94 -14.76 18.48
CA LEU A 91 1.01 -15.82 18.86
C LEU A 91 1.46 -17.21 18.37
N ASN A 92 2.14 -17.24 17.25
CA ASN A 92 2.83 -18.41 16.69
C ASN A 92 4.27 -18.01 16.29
N THR A 93 5.06 -18.97 15.84
CA THR A 93 6.44 -18.71 15.38
C THR A 93 6.49 -17.61 14.33
N PRO A 94 7.18 -16.48 14.58
CA PRO A 94 7.18 -15.35 13.68
C PRO A 94 8.08 -15.59 12.46
N PRO A 95 7.81 -14.94 11.31
CA PRO A 95 8.67 -14.97 10.13
C PRO A 95 9.91 -14.08 10.36
N THR A 96 10.84 -14.53 11.19
CA THR A 96 11.98 -13.74 11.70
C THR A 96 12.78 -13.04 10.61
N TYR A 97 13.08 -13.72 9.51
CA TYR A 97 13.82 -13.12 8.40
C TYR A 97 13.05 -11.95 7.76
N ALA A 98 11.75 -12.13 7.50
CA ALA A 98 10.93 -11.08 6.90
C ALA A 98 10.80 -9.86 7.82
N ILE A 99 10.66 -10.08 9.15
CA ILE A 99 10.64 -9.01 10.15
C ILE A 99 11.98 -8.26 10.16
N TYR A 100 13.10 -8.98 10.15
CA TYR A 100 14.43 -8.39 10.14
C TYR A 100 14.64 -7.49 8.91
N ILE A 101 14.31 -7.97 7.72
CA ILE A 101 14.45 -7.20 6.47
C ILE A 101 13.52 -5.97 6.48
N ALA A 102 12.25 -6.13 6.91
CA ALA A 102 11.34 -4.98 7.04
C ALA A 102 11.91 -3.93 8.02
N GLY A 103 12.52 -4.36 9.12
CA GLY A 103 13.21 -3.47 10.05
C GLY A 103 14.37 -2.70 9.41
N LEU A 104 15.12 -3.31 8.48
CA LEU A 104 16.14 -2.62 7.68
C LEU A 104 15.53 -1.58 6.76
N VAL A 105 14.43 -1.91 6.08
CA VAL A 105 13.71 -0.97 5.22
C VAL A 105 13.19 0.23 6.02
N PHE A 106 12.63 0.02 7.20
CA PHE A 106 12.16 1.13 8.06
C PHE A 106 13.29 2.05 8.49
N ARG A 107 14.45 1.50 8.85
CA ARG A 107 15.65 2.29 9.14
C ARG A 107 16.10 3.09 7.93
N TRP A 108 16.18 2.47 6.78
CA TRP A 108 16.53 3.13 5.52
C TRP A 108 15.58 4.30 5.19
N VAL A 109 14.25 4.11 5.34
CA VAL A 109 13.28 5.20 5.15
C VAL A 109 13.55 6.36 6.10
N LYS A 110 13.85 6.08 7.38
CA LYS A 110 14.19 7.12 8.37
C LYS A 110 15.47 7.87 7.98
N GLU A 111 16.52 7.17 7.59
CA GLU A 111 17.81 7.73 7.16
C GLU A 111 17.67 8.59 5.89
N LYS A 112 16.74 8.26 5.01
CA LYS A 112 16.43 9.04 3.80
C LYS A 112 15.58 10.29 4.04
N GLY A 113 15.28 10.63 5.28
CA GLY A 113 14.48 11.81 5.66
C GLY A 113 13.00 11.51 5.94
N GLY A 114 12.65 10.22 6.11
CA GLY A 114 11.31 9.79 6.49
C GLY A 114 10.27 9.92 5.38
N LEU A 115 8.99 9.88 5.77
CA LEU A 115 7.88 9.78 4.81
C LEU A 115 7.70 11.04 3.94
N ALA A 116 8.11 12.20 4.42
CA ALA A 116 8.04 13.44 3.63
C ALA A 116 9.01 13.37 2.43
N ALA A 117 10.27 13.01 2.68
CA ALA A 117 11.28 12.84 1.65
C ALA A 117 10.92 11.70 0.67
N MET A 118 10.37 10.58 1.19
CA MET A 118 9.89 9.49 0.34
C MET A 118 8.75 9.93 -0.58
N ALA A 119 7.80 10.72 -0.07
CA ALA A 119 6.69 11.25 -0.88
C ALA A 119 7.19 12.15 -2.01
N GLU A 120 8.19 12.98 -1.75
CA GLU A 120 8.79 13.87 -2.74
C GLU A 120 9.54 13.08 -3.81
N HIS A 121 10.35 12.11 -3.38
CA HIS A 121 11.04 11.21 -4.29
C HIS A 121 10.07 10.41 -5.18
N ASN A 122 8.99 9.88 -4.61
CA ASN A 122 7.98 9.13 -5.37
C ASN A 122 7.24 10.01 -6.36
N ARG A 123 6.90 11.25 -6.00
CA ARG A 123 6.32 12.22 -6.94
C ARG A 123 7.25 12.50 -8.12
N ALA A 124 8.51 12.79 -7.85
CA ALA A 124 9.48 13.07 -8.91
C ALA A 124 9.68 11.87 -9.85
N LYS A 125 9.79 10.67 -9.28
CA LYS A 125 9.91 9.42 -10.04
C LYS A 125 8.67 9.14 -10.89
N ALA A 126 7.47 9.31 -10.33
CA ALA A 126 6.22 9.10 -11.05
C ALA A 126 6.03 10.14 -12.16
N ALA A 127 6.34 11.41 -11.90
CA ALA A 127 6.26 12.49 -12.89
C ALA A 127 7.14 12.20 -14.10
N LEU A 128 8.37 11.72 -13.90
CA LEU A 128 9.28 11.38 -15.01
C LEU A 128 8.64 10.39 -15.99
N LEU A 129 7.95 9.38 -15.49
CA LEU A 129 7.30 8.37 -16.34
C LEU A 129 5.99 8.90 -16.93
N TYR A 130 5.15 9.56 -16.13
CA TYR A 130 3.89 10.11 -16.60
C TYR A 130 4.09 11.17 -17.69
N ASP A 131 5.06 12.07 -17.54
CA ASP A 131 5.38 13.11 -18.53
C ASP A 131 5.80 12.48 -19.87
N TYR A 132 6.56 11.38 -19.80
CA TYR A 132 6.93 10.65 -21.00
C TYR A 132 5.71 9.99 -21.65
N LEU A 133 4.86 9.30 -20.88
CA LEU A 133 3.67 8.62 -21.39
C LEU A 133 2.67 9.61 -22.01
N ASP A 134 2.44 10.73 -21.36
CA ASP A 134 1.49 11.76 -21.81
C ASP A 134 1.92 12.43 -23.13
N GLN A 135 3.23 12.57 -23.35
CA GLN A 135 3.81 13.10 -24.59
C GLN A 135 4.03 12.03 -25.68
N SER A 136 3.98 10.77 -25.35
CA SER A 136 4.27 9.66 -26.26
C SER A 136 3.23 9.57 -27.39
N ALA A 137 3.70 9.35 -28.61
CA ALA A 137 2.84 8.99 -29.74
C ALA A 137 2.40 7.50 -29.66
N LEU A 138 3.16 6.66 -28.96
CA LEU A 138 2.98 5.21 -28.92
C LEU A 138 2.18 4.73 -27.71
N TYR A 139 2.43 5.32 -26.54
CA TYR A 139 1.85 4.88 -25.27
C TYR A 139 0.70 5.77 -24.81
N ARG A 140 -0.19 5.21 -23.99
CA ARG A 140 -1.19 5.95 -23.21
C ARG A 140 -1.28 5.41 -21.79
N ASN A 141 -1.53 6.29 -20.84
CA ASN A 141 -1.96 5.89 -19.50
C ASN A 141 -3.49 5.84 -19.43
N PRO A 142 -4.11 4.76 -18.93
CA PRO A 142 -5.58 4.62 -18.89
C PRO A 142 -6.22 5.35 -17.71
N VAL A 143 -5.43 5.84 -16.75
CA VAL A 143 -5.94 6.42 -15.48
C VAL A 143 -6.15 7.91 -15.60
N ALA A 144 -7.27 8.39 -15.06
CA ALA A 144 -7.55 9.82 -14.96
C ALA A 144 -6.46 10.54 -14.15
N LEU A 145 -6.06 11.73 -14.58
CA LEU A 145 -4.91 12.46 -14.02
C LEU A 145 -4.99 12.62 -12.49
N ALA A 146 -6.21 12.91 -11.97
CA ALA A 146 -6.43 13.12 -10.54
C ALA A 146 -6.30 11.86 -9.68
N ASP A 147 -6.39 10.69 -10.30
CA ASP A 147 -6.44 9.39 -9.61
C ASP A 147 -5.19 8.54 -9.86
N ARG A 148 -4.19 9.09 -10.55
CA ARG A 148 -2.95 8.39 -10.88
C ARG A 148 -2.16 8.01 -9.65
N SER A 149 -1.76 6.73 -9.56
CA SER A 149 -0.89 6.23 -8.50
C SER A 149 0.54 6.78 -8.65
N LEU A 150 1.15 7.16 -7.53
CA LEU A 150 2.57 7.51 -7.48
C LEU A 150 3.49 6.27 -7.40
N MET A 151 2.91 5.08 -7.22
CA MET A 151 3.65 3.82 -7.02
C MET A 151 3.52 2.86 -8.20
N ASN A 152 2.35 2.83 -8.85
CA ASN A 152 2.01 1.88 -9.90
C ASN A 152 1.53 2.65 -11.13
N VAL A 153 2.33 2.64 -12.18
CA VAL A 153 2.06 3.39 -13.42
C VAL A 153 1.76 2.41 -14.55
N PRO A 154 0.49 2.05 -14.79
CA PRO A 154 0.11 1.24 -15.92
C PRO A 154 0.20 2.05 -17.21
N PHE A 155 0.52 1.38 -18.29
CA PHE A 155 0.43 1.96 -19.63
C PHE A 155 -0.02 0.90 -20.65
N LYS A 156 -0.53 1.35 -21.76
CA LYS A 156 -0.95 0.55 -22.91
C LYS A 156 -0.43 1.17 -24.18
N LEU A 157 -0.37 0.39 -25.24
CA LEU A 157 -0.20 0.97 -26.56
C LEU A 157 -1.46 1.76 -26.96
N LYS A 158 -1.28 2.83 -27.74
CA LYS A 158 -2.42 3.58 -28.32
C LYS A 158 -3.15 2.76 -29.37
N ASP A 159 -2.40 1.96 -30.12
CA ASP A 159 -2.93 0.98 -31.05
C ASP A 159 -2.76 -0.43 -30.44
N GLU A 160 -3.85 -0.94 -29.89
CA GLU A 160 -3.89 -2.26 -29.23
C GLU A 160 -3.64 -3.43 -30.19
N ALA A 161 -3.71 -3.22 -31.52
CA ALA A 161 -3.37 -4.24 -32.50
C ALA A 161 -1.90 -4.69 -32.44
N HIS A 162 -1.06 -3.90 -31.78
CA HIS A 162 0.37 -4.19 -31.60
C HIS A 162 0.71 -4.77 -30.21
N ASP A 163 -0.26 -4.98 -29.32
CA ASP A 163 -0.02 -5.44 -27.93
C ASP A 163 0.72 -6.78 -27.90
N ASP A 164 0.29 -7.77 -28.72
CA ASP A 164 0.91 -9.08 -28.74
C ASP A 164 2.38 -9.02 -29.20
N ALA A 165 2.65 -8.27 -30.28
CA ALA A 165 4.01 -8.10 -30.80
C ALA A 165 4.91 -7.28 -29.85
N PHE A 166 4.34 -6.44 -28.97
CA PHE A 166 5.10 -5.70 -27.99
C PHE A 166 5.47 -6.54 -26.77
N LEU A 167 4.71 -7.59 -26.46
CA LEU A 167 4.94 -8.49 -25.33
C LEU A 167 5.89 -9.65 -25.65
N GLU A 168 6.20 -9.92 -26.92
CA GLU A 168 7.20 -10.90 -27.38
C GLU A 168 8.64 -10.35 -27.29
#